data_a4115adf2e6106cfa67895ce3ed4bcd4
#
_entry.id   a4115adf2e6106cfa67895ce3ed4bcd4
#
_cell.length_a   1.000
_cell.length_b   1.000
_cell.length_c   1.000
_cell.angle_alpha   90.00
_cell.angle_beta   90.00
_cell.angle_gamma   90.00
#
_symmetry.space_group_name_H-M   'P 1'
#
loop_
_entity.id
_entity.type
_entity.pdbx_description
1 polymer ?
#
loop_
_entity_poly.entity_id
_entity_poly.type
_entity_poly.pdbx_seq_one_letter_code
_entity_poly.pdbx_strand_id
1 'polypeptide(L)'
;MRQRGAALVEFALVASLLCLLLFGIIEMGLIFQDQALVSEAAREAARSAAVGNTTLTAQTVAVNSGAGLGITMGNVFLEQSADGGQTWVALGDTGTANNAATGALIRATVTYAHPLVTGFVFSGSSKTLTAKMVMRRE
;
A
#
# COMPACT_ATOMS: atom_id res chain seq x y z
N MET A 1 -5.31 55.68 -1.49
CA MET A 1 -6.15 54.46 -1.41
C MET A 1 -5.76 53.36 -2.40
N ARG A 2 -5.22 53.64 -3.58
CA ARG A 2 -4.82 52.65 -4.60
C ARG A 2 -3.73 51.64 -4.16
N GLN A 3 -2.75 52.06 -3.34
CA GLN A 3 -1.67 51.15 -2.91
C GLN A 3 -2.10 50.04 -1.98
N ARG A 4 -3.13 50.23 -1.13
CA ARG A 4 -3.64 49.21 -0.24
C ARG A 4 -4.35 48.07 -1.01
N GLY A 5 -5.01 48.40 -2.13
CA GLY A 5 -5.63 47.41 -2.99
C GLY A 5 -4.62 46.50 -3.73
N ALA A 6 -3.51 47.10 -4.21
CA ALA A 6 -2.44 46.36 -4.87
C ALA A 6 -1.78 45.33 -3.90
N ALA A 7 -1.46 45.75 -2.68
CA ALA A 7 -0.88 44.89 -1.66
C ALA A 7 -1.82 43.73 -1.26
N LEU A 8 -3.16 43.94 -1.24
CA LEU A 8 -4.13 42.87 -0.97
C LEU A 8 -4.16 41.83 -2.09
N VAL A 9 -4.08 42.24 -3.35
CA VAL A 9 -4.05 41.32 -4.49
C VAL A 9 -2.76 40.50 -4.50
N GLU A 10 -1.60 41.16 -4.23
CA GLU A 10 -0.32 40.46 -4.13
C GLU A 10 -0.31 39.43 -3.00
N PHE A 11 -0.83 39.82 -1.81
CA PHE A 11 -0.98 38.90 -0.70
C PHE A 11 -1.90 37.72 -1.06
N ALA A 12 -3.04 37.94 -1.71
CA ALA A 12 -3.96 36.89 -2.11
C ALA A 12 -3.33 35.88 -3.07
N LEU A 13 -2.49 36.34 -4.02
CA LEU A 13 -1.76 35.48 -4.94
C LEU A 13 -0.72 34.63 -4.21
N VAL A 14 0.06 35.23 -3.32
CA VAL A 14 1.07 34.51 -2.53
C VAL A 14 0.41 33.53 -1.57
N ALA A 15 -0.68 33.93 -0.89
CA ALA A 15 -1.41 33.07 0.04
C ALA A 15 -2.01 31.85 -0.66
N SER A 16 -2.58 32.02 -1.86
CA SER A 16 -3.13 30.89 -2.63
C SER A 16 -2.05 29.87 -3.01
N LEU A 17 -0.86 30.34 -3.42
CA LEU A 17 0.26 29.46 -3.72
C LEU A 17 0.76 28.72 -2.48
N LEU A 18 0.86 29.41 -1.33
CA LEU A 18 1.26 28.78 -0.07
C LEU A 18 0.25 27.72 0.38
N CYS A 19 -1.05 28.00 0.27
CA CYS A 19 -2.09 27.02 0.58
C CYS A 19 -1.98 25.78 -0.32
N LEU A 20 -1.77 25.96 -1.62
CA LEU A 20 -1.61 24.84 -2.55
C LEU A 20 -0.38 23.99 -2.18
N LEU A 21 0.74 24.61 -1.84
CA LEU A 21 1.93 23.87 -1.37
C LEU A 21 1.66 23.14 -0.06
N LEU A 22 0.99 23.79 0.89
CA LEU A 22 0.64 23.18 2.18
C LEU A 22 -0.23 21.94 1.99
N PHE A 23 -1.31 22.02 1.21
CA PHE A 23 -2.16 20.89 0.91
C PHE A 23 -1.41 19.77 0.18
N GLY A 24 -0.51 20.11 -0.75
CA GLY A 24 0.34 19.13 -1.42
C GLY A 24 1.25 18.36 -0.45
N ILE A 25 1.85 19.04 0.53
CA ILE A 25 2.71 18.42 1.55
C ILE A 25 1.88 17.50 2.45
N ILE A 26 0.69 17.93 2.88
CA ILE A 26 -0.21 17.11 3.71
C ILE A 26 -0.63 15.84 2.96
N GLU A 27 -1.07 15.97 1.71
CA GLU A 27 -1.48 14.83 0.87
C GLU A 27 -0.36 13.82 0.70
N MET A 28 0.86 14.30 0.36
CA MET A 28 2.01 13.41 0.21
C MET A 28 2.38 12.73 1.53
N GLY A 29 2.28 13.43 2.67
CA GLY A 29 2.50 12.84 3.99
C GLY A 29 1.55 11.68 4.28
N LEU A 30 0.27 11.84 3.98
CA LEU A 30 -0.74 10.78 4.15
C LEU A 30 -0.48 9.59 3.22
N ILE A 31 -0.12 9.83 1.95
CA ILE A 31 0.24 8.78 1.00
C ILE A 31 1.45 7.98 1.50
N PHE A 32 2.50 8.64 2.00
CA PHE A 32 3.68 7.95 2.53
C PHE A 32 3.37 7.13 3.78
N GLN A 33 2.52 7.64 4.68
CA GLN A 33 2.05 6.90 5.85
C GLN A 33 1.32 5.63 5.43
N ASP A 34 0.36 5.73 4.53
CA ASP A 34 -0.41 4.57 4.05
C ASP A 34 0.48 3.58 3.28
N GLN A 35 1.43 4.07 2.48
CA GLN A 35 2.39 3.21 1.78
C GLN A 35 3.26 2.40 2.75
N ALA A 36 3.63 2.97 3.90
CA ALA A 36 4.37 2.25 4.93
C ALA A 36 3.53 1.12 5.53
N LEU A 37 2.24 1.38 5.84
CA LEU A 37 1.31 0.37 6.36
C LEU A 37 1.04 -0.75 5.34
N VAL A 38 0.84 -0.42 4.07
CA VAL A 38 0.67 -1.41 2.99
C VAL A 38 1.93 -2.28 2.86
N SER A 39 3.12 -1.69 3.00
CA SER A 39 4.39 -2.41 2.95
C SER A 39 4.57 -3.35 4.13
N GLU A 40 4.15 -2.94 5.33
CA GLU A 40 4.15 -3.78 6.53
C GLU A 40 3.18 -4.95 6.38
N ALA A 41 1.96 -4.71 5.91
CA ALA A 41 0.98 -5.75 5.64
C ALA A 41 1.51 -6.80 4.63
N ALA A 42 2.18 -6.36 3.56
CA ALA A 42 2.79 -7.26 2.58
C ALA A 42 3.93 -8.09 3.19
N ARG A 43 4.74 -7.49 4.07
CA ARG A 43 5.84 -8.17 4.77
C ARG A 43 5.33 -9.26 5.68
N GLU A 44 4.33 -8.95 6.51
CA GLU A 44 3.74 -9.91 7.46
C GLU A 44 3.01 -11.04 6.73
N ALA A 45 2.28 -10.75 5.63
CA ALA A 45 1.68 -11.77 4.79
C ALA A 45 2.73 -12.73 4.21
N ALA A 46 3.80 -12.20 3.62
CA ALA A 46 4.87 -13.00 3.03
C ALA A 46 5.58 -13.85 4.09
N ARG A 47 5.85 -13.30 5.27
CA ARG A 47 6.45 -14.01 6.40
C ARG A 47 5.55 -15.14 6.89
N SER A 48 4.26 -14.86 7.10
CA SER A 48 3.30 -15.87 7.53
C SER A 48 3.21 -17.04 6.54
N ALA A 49 3.15 -16.74 5.24
CA ALA A 49 3.13 -17.76 4.20
C ALA A 49 4.47 -18.52 4.09
N ALA A 50 5.61 -17.85 4.29
CA ALA A 50 6.94 -18.46 4.22
C ALA A 50 7.19 -19.51 5.31
N VAL A 51 6.62 -19.35 6.50
CA VAL A 51 6.67 -20.38 7.57
C VAL A 51 5.62 -21.48 7.40
N GLY A 52 4.84 -21.45 6.32
CA GLY A 52 3.92 -22.52 5.95
C GLY A 52 2.47 -22.36 6.35
N ASN A 53 2.10 -21.24 6.95
CA ASN A 53 0.71 -20.99 7.27
C ASN A 53 -0.18 -20.99 6.01
N THR A 54 -1.46 -21.29 6.19
CA THR A 54 -2.43 -21.26 5.10
C THR A 54 -2.55 -19.87 4.48
N THR A 55 -3.04 -19.82 3.26
CA THR A 55 -3.31 -18.55 2.56
C THR A 55 -4.27 -17.67 3.36
N LEU A 56 -5.30 -18.25 3.96
CA LEU A 56 -6.26 -17.54 4.82
C LEU A 56 -5.58 -16.93 6.05
N THR A 57 -4.69 -17.68 6.72
CA THR A 57 -3.95 -17.16 7.88
C THR A 57 -3.04 -16.00 7.46
N ALA A 58 -2.30 -16.14 6.37
CA ALA A 58 -1.42 -15.11 5.86
C ALA A 58 -2.19 -13.84 5.45
N GLN A 59 -3.34 -13.97 4.81
CA GLN A 59 -4.23 -12.85 4.48
C GLN A 59 -4.78 -12.17 5.74
N THR A 60 -5.18 -12.95 6.75
CA THR A 60 -5.68 -12.42 8.02
C THR A 60 -4.61 -11.59 8.74
N VAL A 61 -3.37 -12.08 8.76
CA VAL A 61 -2.23 -11.35 9.34
C VAL A 61 -2.00 -10.03 8.61
N ALA A 62 -2.04 -10.03 7.27
CA ALA A 62 -1.92 -8.81 6.47
C ALA A 62 -3.03 -7.79 6.79
N VAL A 63 -4.29 -8.25 6.87
CA VAL A 63 -5.44 -7.40 7.21
C VAL A 63 -5.28 -6.79 8.60
N ASN A 64 -4.83 -7.56 9.57
CA ASN A 64 -4.59 -7.07 10.93
C ASN A 64 -3.45 -6.06 10.99
N SER A 65 -2.36 -6.28 10.25
CA SER A 65 -1.24 -5.34 10.18
C SER A 65 -1.61 -4.03 9.47
N GLY A 66 -2.54 -4.09 8.52
CA GLY A 66 -3.08 -2.92 7.81
C GLY A 66 -4.43 -2.43 8.36
N ALA A 67 -4.80 -2.75 9.61
CA ALA A 67 -6.13 -2.47 10.17
C ALA A 67 -6.55 -1.00 10.10
N GLY A 68 -5.60 -0.05 10.16
CA GLY A 68 -5.85 1.38 10.03
C GLY A 68 -6.31 1.83 8.64
N LEU A 69 -6.10 1.01 7.60
CA LEU A 69 -6.43 1.34 6.21
C LEU A 69 -7.73 0.70 5.72
N GLY A 70 -8.31 -0.25 6.46
CA GLY A 70 -9.47 -1.01 5.98
C GLY A 70 -9.15 -1.96 4.83
N ILE A 71 -7.92 -2.48 4.76
CA ILE A 71 -7.52 -3.54 3.82
C ILE A 71 -8.37 -4.77 4.09
N THR A 72 -8.87 -5.41 3.03
CA THR A 72 -9.61 -6.67 3.09
C THR A 72 -8.78 -7.82 2.53
N MET A 73 -9.20 -9.06 2.76
CA MET A 73 -8.52 -10.24 2.21
C MET A 73 -8.43 -10.21 0.67
N GLY A 74 -9.43 -9.62 -0.01
CA GLY A 74 -9.43 -9.44 -1.46
C GLY A 74 -8.34 -8.51 -1.99
N ASN A 75 -7.71 -7.71 -1.12
CA ASN A 75 -6.59 -6.85 -1.45
C ASN A 75 -5.22 -7.53 -1.29
N VAL A 76 -5.18 -8.77 -0.79
CA VAL A 76 -3.96 -9.52 -0.47
C VAL A 76 -3.83 -10.71 -1.40
N PHE A 77 -2.88 -10.66 -2.32
CA PHE A 77 -2.59 -11.70 -3.29
C PHE A 77 -1.32 -12.45 -2.88
N LEU A 78 -1.42 -13.77 -2.80
CA LEU A 78 -0.30 -14.65 -2.46
C LEU A 78 0.03 -15.54 -3.66
N GLU A 79 1.29 -15.58 -4.01
CA GLU A 79 1.81 -16.34 -5.16
C GLU A 79 3.09 -17.07 -4.75
N GLN A 80 3.36 -18.17 -5.46
CA GLN A 80 4.58 -18.95 -5.28
C GLN A 80 5.33 -19.09 -6.60
N SER A 81 6.62 -19.29 -6.51
CA SER A 81 7.52 -19.60 -7.62
C SER A 81 8.48 -20.70 -7.23
N ALA A 82 8.52 -21.76 -8.02
CA ALA A 82 9.47 -22.87 -7.86
C ALA A 82 10.74 -22.71 -8.70
N ASP A 83 10.78 -21.75 -9.61
CA ASP A 83 11.83 -21.53 -10.61
C ASP A 83 12.69 -20.28 -10.34
N GLY A 84 12.74 -19.87 -9.08
CA GLY A 84 13.55 -18.72 -8.68
C GLY A 84 12.96 -17.36 -9.06
N GLY A 85 11.62 -17.28 -9.28
CA GLY A 85 10.93 -16.04 -9.54
C GLY A 85 10.66 -15.74 -11.01
N GLN A 86 10.92 -16.71 -11.90
CA GLN A 86 10.65 -16.54 -13.33
C GLN A 86 9.16 -16.66 -13.64
N THR A 87 8.49 -17.66 -13.05
CA THR A 87 7.05 -17.81 -13.15
C THR A 87 6.39 -17.75 -11.77
N TRP A 88 5.19 -17.19 -11.71
CA TRP A 88 4.42 -17.04 -10.47
C TRP A 88 3.04 -17.64 -10.66
N VAL A 89 2.66 -18.50 -9.72
CA VAL A 89 1.35 -19.13 -9.65
C VAL A 89 0.69 -18.81 -8.33
N ALA A 90 -0.63 -18.79 -8.30
CA ALA A 90 -1.36 -18.51 -7.05
C ALA A 90 -0.96 -19.55 -5.98
N LEU A 91 -0.72 -19.07 -4.77
CA LEU A 91 -0.49 -19.92 -3.61
C LEU A 91 -1.80 -20.58 -3.22
N GLY A 92 -1.82 -21.90 -3.10
CA GLY A 92 -2.95 -22.65 -2.62
C GLY A 92 -2.68 -23.26 -1.23
N ASP A 93 -3.64 -24.04 -0.73
CA ASP A 93 -3.53 -24.73 0.55
C ASP A 93 -3.63 -26.23 0.41
N THR A 94 -2.94 -26.96 1.30
CA THR A 94 -3.03 -28.41 1.50
C THR A 94 -3.34 -28.67 2.98
N GLY A 95 -4.62 -28.75 3.32
CA GLY A 95 -5.06 -28.96 4.71
C GLY A 95 -4.71 -27.77 5.61
N THR A 96 -3.78 -27.93 6.54
CA THR A 96 -3.40 -26.92 7.55
C THR A 96 -2.22 -26.06 7.15
N ALA A 97 -1.66 -26.25 5.94
CA ALA A 97 -0.50 -25.51 5.43
C ALA A 97 -0.74 -25.08 3.98
N ASN A 98 0.06 -24.11 3.50
CA ASN A 98 0.07 -23.79 2.10
C ASN A 98 0.83 -24.85 1.28
N ASN A 99 0.58 -24.88 -0.04
CA ASN A 99 1.12 -25.87 -0.97
C ASN A 99 2.52 -25.53 -1.55
N ALA A 100 3.18 -24.48 -1.06
CA ALA A 100 4.52 -24.14 -1.53
C ALA A 100 5.55 -25.20 -1.08
N ALA A 101 6.40 -25.61 -1.99
CA ALA A 101 7.53 -26.50 -1.65
C ALA A 101 8.57 -25.73 -0.80
N THR A 102 9.27 -26.46 0.09
CA THR A 102 10.43 -25.92 0.82
C THR A 102 11.44 -25.33 -0.16
N GLY A 103 11.89 -24.11 0.09
CA GLY A 103 12.82 -23.39 -0.78
C GLY A 103 12.19 -22.59 -1.91
N ALA A 104 10.91 -22.78 -2.20
CA ALA A 104 10.18 -21.95 -3.16
C ALA A 104 10.13 -20.48 -2.71
N LEU A 105 10.01 -19.56 -3.67
CA LEU A 105 9.75 -18.15 -3.36
C LEU A 105 8.27 -17.92 -3.19
N ILE A 106 7.90 -17.17 -2.17
CA ILE A 106 6.54 -16.72 -1.91
C ILE A 106 6.50 -15.20 -2.06
N ARG A 107 5.54 -14.71 -2.85
CA ARG A 107 5.30 -13.29 -3.04
C ARG A 107 3.94 -12.92 -2.46
N ALA A 108 3.93 -11.95 -1.57
CA ALA A 108 2.72 -11.29 -1.13
C ALA A 108 2.62 -9.93 -1.82
N THR A 109 1.48 -9.66 -2.44
CA THR A 109 1.14 -8.36 -3.03
C THR A 109 -0.08 -7.82 -2.30
N VAL A 110 0.05 -6.64 -1.71
CA VAL A 110 -1.06 -5.94 -1.05
C VAL A 110 -1.35 -4.66 -1.81
N THR A 111 -2.63 -4.41 -2.05
CA THR A 111 -3.11 -3.21 -2.74
C THR A 111 -4.06 -2.43 -1.84
N TYR A 112 -3.99 -1.10 -1.90
CA TYR A 112 -4.87 -0.21 -1.19
C TYR A 112 -5.20 1.02 -2.03
N ALA A 113 -6.46 1.41 -2.08
CA ALA A 113 -6.91 2.63 -2.76
C ALA A 113 -6.96 3.77 -1.74
N HIS A 114 -5.87 4.55 -1.64
CA HIS A 114 -5.79 5.73 -0.79
C HIS A 114 -6.76 6.81 -1.31
N PRO A 115 -7.73 7.28 -0.50
CA PRO A 115 -8.63 8.36 -0.89
C PRO A 115 -7.87 9.69 -0.89
N LEU A 116 -7.93 10.44 -1.98
CA LEU A 116 -7.31 11.76 -2.06
C LEU A 116 -8.16 12.80 -1.32
N VAL A 117 -7.54 13.54 -0.41
CA VAL A 117 -8.21 14.56 0.41
C VAL A 117 -8.45 15.84 -0.38
N THR A 118 -7.48 16.23 -1.21
CA THR A 118 -7.51 17.54 -1.86
C THR A 118 -7.82 17.49 -3.37
N GLY A 119 -7.48 16.40 -4.05
CA GLY A 119 -7.66 16.26 -5.50
C GLY A 119 -6.86 17.27 -6.35
N PHE A 120 -6.05 18.16 -5.73
CA PHE A 120 -5.27 19.17 -6.45
C PHE A 120 -3.95 18.64 -7.00
N VAL A 121 -3.34 17.65 -6.32
CA VAL A 121 -2.03 17.10 -6.68
C VAL A 121 -2.15 15.96 -7.68
N PHE A 122 -3.21 15.18 -7.56
CA PHE A 122 -3.49 14.04 -8.44
C PHE A 122 -4.89 14.16 -9.03
N SER A 123 -5.03 13.82 -10.30
CA SER A 123 -6.36 13.70 -10.91
C SER A 123 -7.02 12.38 -10.48
N GLY A 124 -8.26 12.47 -9.98
CA GLY A 124 -9.05 11.33 -9.53
C GLY A 124 -9.49 11.44 -8.07
N SER A 125 -10.25 10.45 -7.60
CA SER A 125 -10.74 10.36 -6.22
C SER A 125 -9.85 9.51 -5.30
N SER A 126 -8.97 8.69 -5.87
CA SER A 126 -8.09 7.80 -5.13
C SER A 126 -6.79 7.51 -5.87
N LYS A 127 -5.75 7.14 -5.10
CA LYS A 127 -4.46 6.67 -5.60
C LYS A 127 -4.23 5.24 -5.14
N THR A 128 -4.04 4.30 -6.07
CA THR A 128 -3.71 2.92 -5.72
C THR A 128 -2.28 2.83 -5.22
N LEU A 129 -2.11 2.35 -4.00
CA LEU A 129 -0.85 1.99 -3.38
C LEU A 129 -0.68 0.48 -3.48
N THR A 130 0.53 0.04 -3.78
CA THR A 130 0.85 -1.38 -3.92
C THR A 130 2.20 -1.66 -3.25
N ALA A 131 2.24 -2.70 -2.45
CA ALA A 131 3.49 -3.25 -1.94
C ALA A 131 3.62 -4.72 -2.34
N LYS A 132 4.84 -5.13 -2.65
CA LYS A 132 5.21 -6.50 -2.96
C LYS A 132 6.37 -6.92 -2.07
N MET A 133 6.24 -8.08 -1.43
CA MET A 133 7.30 -8.67 -0.62
C MET A 133 7.51 -10.12 -1.07
N VAL A 134 8.79 -10.49 -1.22
CA VAL A 134 9.16 -11.86 -1.59
C VAL A 134 10.00 -12.46 -0.47
N MET A 135 9.63 -13.65 -0.04
CA MET A 135 10.36 -14.45 0.96
C MET A 135 10.52 -15.88 0.48
N ARG A 136 11.54 -16.56 0.99
CA ARG A 136 11.76 -17.98 0.71
C ARG A 136 10.96 -18.82 1.70
N ARG A 137 10.32 -19.88 1.21
CA ARG A 137 9.63 -20.90 2.01
C ARG A 137 10.66 -21.68 2.82
N GLU A 138 10.48 -21.73 4.13
CA GLU A 138 11.28 -22.52 5.08
C GLU A 138 10.95 -24.01 5.05
#